data_337a36d0c5ef0a5dfbe79c4e9fb03a97
#
_entry.id   337a36d0c5ef0a5dfbe79c4e9fb03a97
#
_cell.length_a   1.000
_cell.length_b   1.000
_cell.length_c   1.000
_cell.angle_alpha   90.00
_cell.angle_beta   90.00
_cell.angle_gamma   90.00
#
_symmetry.space_group_name_H-M   'P 1'
#
loop_
_entity.id
_entity.type
_entity.pdbx_description
1 polymer ?
#
loop_
_entity_poly.entity_id
_entity_poly.type
_entity_poly.pdbx_seq_one_letter_code
_entity_poly.pdbx_strand_id
1 'polypeptide(L)'
;MSEILTEPVTGPSAWTPAELAADDGWIYPLGAAEIAELEAAVEEVGEKGLELYEFGAIDFPLPTLSATMGDIAEQLENGRGCALIRGLDTGRYDEQTLKTLYWGIGVHLGTPISQNARGQLIAHVSDTGVDYQSNNVRGYTTNAHISPHCDPADTVGLLCAQPAKKGGGSQITSAMTIHNEILATHPEYLEPLAAGFHFDLRGEGSTSDPDEVTFNRVPVFSYFDGRLSCRFNVKTIKDGMVKAGEPLQGLALEAVEAVAELAHRPDIRYDMDFQQGDIQILNNYSILHARGGFEDHPEPERRRNLLRLWVNLHNGRKLEPRFADRLNTGPRGGVFVTDAA
;
A
#
# COMPACT_ATOMS: atom_id res chain seq x y z
N MET A 1 8.77 24.50 -5.18
CA MET A 1 9.49 23.21 -5.28
C MET A 1 9.57 22.65 -3.88
N SER A 2 9.40 21.35 -3.70
CA SER A 2 9.65 20.72 -2.40
C SER A 2 11.10 21.01 -1.99
N GLU A 3 11.33 21.19 -0.70
CA GLU A 3 12.68 21.27 -0.16
C GLU A 3 13.36 19.93 -0.38
N ILE A 4 14.63 19.96 -0.78
CA ILE A 4 15.43 18.73 -0.96
C ILE A 4 16.08 18.41 0.38
N LEU A 5 15.76 17.25 0.94
CA LEU A 5 16.41 16.77 2.14
C LEU A 5 17.82 16.28 1.77
N THR A 6 18.83 16.97 2.32
CA THR A 6 20.26 16.67 2.09
C THR A 6 20.94 16.05 3.30
N GLU A 7 20.13 15.66 4.29
CA GLU A 7 20.60 14.93 5.48
C GLU A 7 19.99 13.53 5.49
N PRO A 8 20.69 12.52 6.04
CA PRO A 8 20.13 11.19 6.17
C PRO A 8 18.90 11.18 7.06
N VAL A 9 17.86 10.48 6.63
CA VAL A 9 16.72 10.14 7.51
C VAL A 9 17.22 9.17 8.58
N THR A 10 16.95 9.51 9.83
CA THR A 10 17.28 8.68 10.99
C THR A 10 16.01 8.18 11.68
N GLY A 11 16.16 7.18 12.55
CA GLY A 11 15.04 6.62 13.31
C GLY A 11 14.39 5.40 12.68
N PRO A 12 13.26 4.94 13.22
CA PRO A 12 12.73 3.61 12.94
C PRO A 12 12.24 3.39 11.49
N SER A 13 11.96 4.45 10.73
CA SER A 13 11.51 4.33 9.35
C SER A 13 12.63 4.02 8.34
N ALA A 14 13.91 4.28 8.69
CA ALA A 14 15.06 4.02 7.84
C ALA A 14 15.75 2.70 8.23
N TRP A 15 15.00 1.61 8.21
CA TRP A 15 15.47 0.28 8.61
C TRP A 15 16.12 -0.49 7.46
N THR A 16 16.96 -1.45 7.84
CA THR A 16 17.49 -2.53 6.98
C THR A 16 16.73 -3.85 7.23
N PRO A 17 16.78 -4.82 6.30
CA PRO A 17 16.15 -6.14 6.52
C PRO A 17 16.63 -6.84 7.79
N ALA A 18 17.91 -6.70 8.14
CA ALA A 18 18.47 -7.30 9.35
C ALA A 18 17.88 -6.68 10.62
N GLU A 19 17.70 -5.34 10.65
CA GLU A 19 17.07 -4.65 11.77
C GLU A 19 15.57 -4.99 11.89
N LEU A 20 14.86 -5.09 10.77
CA LEU A 20 13.45 -5.48 10.77
C LEU A 20 13.26 -6.93 11.23
N ALA A 21 14.16 -7.84 10.83
CA ALA A 21 14.14 -9.24 11.24
C ALA A 21 14.56 -9.48 12.70
N ALA A 22 15.33 -8.56 13.29
CA ALA A 22 15.83 -8.68 14.66
C ALA A 22 14.82 -8.23 15.74
N ASP A 23 13.71 -7.61 15.34
CA ASP A 23 12.73 -7.03 16.25
C ASP A 23 11.30 -7.27 15.77
N ASP A 24 10.58 -8.09 16.52
CA ASP A 24 9.18 -8.45 16.26
C ASP A 24 8.17 -7.37 16.68
N GLY A 25 8.61 -6.19 17.12
CA GLY A 25 7.74 -5.10 17.60
C GLY A 25 6.79 -4.50 16.53
N TRP A 26 6.84 -4.97 15.29
CA TRP A 26 5.89 -4.66 14.23
C TRP A 26 4.88 -5.78 13.97
N ILE A 27 4.99 -6.92 14.70
CA ILE A 27 4.10 -8.09 14.61
C ILE A 27 3.15 -8.08 15.79
N TYR A 28 1.86 -8.09 15.52
CA TYR A 28 0.76 -8.02 16.48
C TYR A 28 0.01 -9.36 16.49
N PRO A 29 0.34 -10.29 17.39
CA PRO A 29 -0.36 -11.57 17.45
C PRO A 29 -1.77 -11.40 18.02
N LEU A 30 -2.76 -12.03 17.39
CA LEU A 30 -4.11 -12.16 17.92
C LEU A 30 -4.20 -13.46 18.72
N GLY A 31 -4.53 -13.33 20.00
CA GLY A 31 -4.90 -14.45 20.86
C GLY A 31 -6.40 -14.73 20.85
N ALA A 32 -6.84 -15.69 21.65
CA ALA A 32 -8.26 -16.08 21.71
C ALA A 32 -9.18 -14.94 22.18
N ALA A 33 -8.68 -14.05 23.04
CA ALA A 33 -9.46 -12.93 23.55
C ALA A 33 -9.70 -11.87 22.49
N GLU A 34 -8.65 -11.52 21.71
CA GLU A 34 -8.71 -10.56 20.63
C GLU A 34 -9.60 -11.08 19.48
N ILE A 35 -9.53 -12.37 19.17
CA ILE A 35 -10.41 -13.01 18.18
C ILE A 35 -11.87 -12.97 18.64
N ALA A 36 -12.15 -13.29 19.91
CA ALA A 36 -13.51 -13.23 20.45
C ALA A 36 -14.08 -11.80 20.44
N GLU A 37 -13.25 -10.79 20.68
CA GLU A 37 -13.63 -9.39 20.60
C GLU A 37 -14.01 -8.98 19.15
N LEU A 38 -13.23 -9.41 18.17
CA LEU A 38 -13.53 -9.19 16.75
C LEU A 38 -14.83 -9.90 16.33
N GLU A 39 -15.03 -11.14 16.76
CA GLU A 39 -16.24 -11.91 16.47
C GLU A 39 -17.49 -11.26 17.09
N ALA A 40 -17.41 -10.79 18.35
CA ALA A 40 -18.49 -10.07 19.01
C ALA A 40 -18.85 -8.76 18.30
N ALA A 41 -17.85 -8.04 17.78
CA ALA A 41 -18.09 -6.81 17.02
C ALA A 41 -18.80 -7.09 15.68
N VAL A 42 -18.50 -8.22 15.03
CA VAL A 42 -19.27 -8.67 13.83
C VAL A 42 -20.72 -8.96 14.16
N GLU A 43 -20.98 -9.67 15.28
CA GLU A 43 -22.34 -9.95 15.76
C GLU A 43 -23.11 -8.65 16.04
N GLU A 44 -22.48 -7.67 16.68
CA GLU A 44 -23.10 -6.36 16.96
C GLU A 44 -23.49 -5.59 15.69
N VAL A 45 -22.62 -5.59 14.65
CA VAL A 45 -22.95 -5.02 13.34
C VAL A 45 -24.18 -5.71 12.74
N GLY A 46 -24.22 -7.05 12.81
CA GLY A 46 -25.37 -7.84 12.34
C GLY A 46 -26.65 -7.56 13.11
N GLU A 47 -26.60 -7.43 14.44
CA GLU A 47 -27.76 -7.08 15.28
C GLU A 47 -28.31 -5.68 14.99
N LYS A 48 -27.44 -4.74 14.61
CA LYS A 48 -27.83 -3.40 14.14
C LYS A 48 -28.41 -3.38 12.73
N GLY A 49 -28.33 -4.51 12.00
CA GLY A 49 -28.79 -4.62 10.62
C GLY A 49 -27.98 -3.79 9.63
N LEU A 50 -26.70 -3.52 9.94
CA LEU A 50 -25.80 -2.75 9.08
C LEU A 50 -25.10 -3.68 8.08
N GLU A 51 -25.07 -3.25 6.82
CA GLU A 51 -24.38 -3.97 5.75
C GLU A 51 -22.88 -3.61 5.72
N LEU A 52 -22.09 -4.44 5.03
CA LEU A 52 -20.69 -4.16 4.77
C LEU A 52 -20.53 -2.78 4.11
N TYR A 53 -19.62 -1.97 4.63
CA TYR A 53 -19.33 -0.58 4.27
C TYR A 53 -20.26 0.49 4.86
N GLU A 54 -21.34 0.13 5.54
CA GLU A 54 -22.27 1.09 6.15
C GLU A 54 -21.90 1.45 7.59
N PHE A 55 -20.96 0.75 8.21
CA PHE A 55 -20.56 0.95 9.59
C PHE A 55 -19.16 1.55 9.73
N GLY A 56 -18.96 2.26 10.83
CA GLY A 56 -17.68 2.83 11.25
C GLY A 56 -17.17 2.23 12.55
N ALA A 57 -16.08 2.78 13.10
CA ALA A 57 -15.46 2.30 14.34
C ALA A 57 -16.41 2.31 15.55
N ILE A 58 -17.39 3.21 15.58
CA ILE A 58 -18.37 3.28 16.67
C ILE A 58 -19.36 2.11 16.64
N ASP A 59 -19.61 1.54 15.45
CA ASP A 59 -20.54 0.43 15.26
C ASP A 59 -19.86 -0.93 15.36
N PHE A 60 -18.53 -0.94 15.30
CA PHE A 60 -17.66 -2.11 15.43
C PHE A 60 -16.78 -1.93 16.67
N PRO A 61 -17.30 -2.08 17.89
CA PRO A 61 -16.59 -1.75 19.12
C PRO A 61 -15.46 -2.74 19.39
N LEU A 62 -14.29 -2.19 19.66
CA LEU A 62 -13.09 -2.94 20.06
C LEU A 62 -12.58 -2.41 21.41
N PRO A 63 -13.20 -2.77 22.53
CA PRO A 63 -12.87 -2.19 23.83
C PRO A 63 -11.42 -2.40 24.26
N THR A 64 -10.78 -3.49 23.85
CA THR A 64 -9.38 -3.79 24.15
C THR A 64 -8.49 -3.55 22.92
N LEU A 65 -8.87 -4.07 21.76
CA LEU A 65 -8.09 -3.97 20.52
C LEU A 65 -7.97 -2.55 19.98
N SER A 66 -8.85 -1.62 20.36
CA SER A 66 -8.72 -0.21 19.93
C SER A 66 -7.38 0.41 20.32
N ALA A 67 -6.83 0.06 21.47
CA ALA A 67 -5.49 0.49 21.87
C ALA A 67 -4.41 -0.08 20.91
N THR A 68 -4.50 -1.37 20.59
CA THR A 68 -3.60 -2.01 19.61
C THR A 68 -3.73 -1.38 18.23
N MET A 69 -4.95 -1.02 17.78
CA MET A 69 -5.13 -0.29 16.52
C MET A 69 -4.48 1.10 16.56
N GLY A 70 -4.53 1.78 17.70
CA GLY A 70 -3.79 3.02 17.94
C GLY A 70 -2.27 2.85 17.85
N ASP A 71 -1.73 1.80 18.46
CA ASP A 71 -0.30 1.47 18.39
C ASP A 71 0.12 1.10 16.95
N ILE A 72 -0.72 0.37 16.21
CA ILE A 72 -0.49 0.08 14.78
C ILE A 72 -0.48 1.37 13.97
N ALA A 73 -1.44 2.27 14.16
CA ALA A 73 -1.47 3.55 13.45
C ALA A 73 -0.23 4.40 13.74
N GLU A 74 0.25 4.40 14.99
CA GLU A 74 1.49 5.06 15.39
C GLU A 74 2.72 4.40 14.75
N GLN A 75 2.79 3.07 14.74
CA GLN A 75 3.87 2.33 14.10
C GLN A 75 3.93 2.58 12.58
N LEU A 76 2.77 2.67 11.93
CA LEU A 76 2.66 2.98 10.51
C LEU A 76 3.14 4.41 10.20
N GLU A 77 2.75 5.39 11.00
CA GLU A 77 3.04 6.79 10.69
C GLU A 77 4.38 7.28 11.25
N ASN A 78 4.73 6.89 12.48
CA ASN A 78 5.89 7.40 13.21
C ASN A 78 6.95 6.31 13.49
N GLY A 79 6.64 5.06 13.23
CA GLY A 79 7.51 3.91 13.43
C GLY A 79 8.18 3.43 12.14
N ARG A 80 8.18 2.10 11.95
CA ARG A 80 8.81 1.42 10.79
C ARG A 80 8.04 1.57 9.49
N GLY A 81 6.80 2.05 9.52
CA GLY A 81 5.92 2.16 8.35
C GLY A 81 5.25 0.84 7.95
N CYS A 82 5.42 -0.21 8.72
CA CYS A 82 4.80 -1.51 8.49
C CYS A 82 4.28 -2.12 9.79
N ALA A 83 3.21 -2.92 9.68
CA ALA A 83 2.64 -3.73 10.74
C ALA A 83 2.12 -5.05 10.17
N LEU A 84 2.18 -6.11 10.97
CA LEU A 84 1.67 -7.44 10.63
C LEU A 84 0.78 -7.93 11.77
N ILE A 85 -0.53 -8.01 11.54
CA ILE A 85 -1.45 -8.68 12.46
C ILE A 85 -1.46 -10.16 12.09
N ARG A 86 -1.28 -11.05 13.06
CA ARG A 86 -1.15 -12.49 12.84
C ARG A 86 -2.00 -13.29 13.82
N GLY A 87 -2.59 -14.41 13.36
CA GLY A 87 -3.32 -15.33 14.21
C GLY A 87 -4.80 -15.48 13.87
N LEU A 88 -5.30 -14.76 12.84
CA LEU A 88 -6.68 -14.93 12.38
C LEU A 88 -6.80 -16.24 11.59
N ASP A 89 -7.65 -17.16 12.05
CA ASP A 89 -7.98 -18.39 11.31
C ASP A 89 -9.09 -18.12 10.29
N THR A 90 -8.70 -17.75 9.05
CA THR A 90 -9.66 -17.40 8.00
C THR A 90 -10.53 -18.58 7.56
N GLY A 91 -10.12 -19.83 7.85
CA GLY A 91 -10.91 -21.02 7.55
C GLY A 91 -12.20 -21.16 8.39
N ARG A 92 -12.34 -20.37 9.46
CA ARG A 92 -13.54 -20.36 10.32
C ARG A 92 -14.65 -19.46 9.81
N TYR A 93 -14.38 -18.61 8.83
CA TYR A 93 -15.30 -17.56 8.38
C TYR A 93 -15.66 -17.72 6.92
N ASP A 94 -16.90 -17.42 6.59
CA ASP A 94 -17.27 -17.18 5.20
C ASP A 94 -16.68 -15.85 4.71
N GLU A 95 -16.76 -15.62 3.42
CA GLU A 95 -16.17 -14.43 2.79
C GLU A 95 -16.77 -13.12 3.32
N GLN A 96 -18.09 -13.11 3.57
CA GLN A 96 -18.78 -11.92 4.08
C GLN A 96 -18.31 -11.58 5.49
N THR A 97 -18.27 -12.54 6.38
CA THR A 97 -17.76 -12.39 7.75
C THR A 97 -16.33 -11.94 7.75
N LEU A 98 -15.47 -12.56 6.91
CA LEU A 98 -14.07 -12.18 6.80
C LEU A 98 -13.88 -10.73 6.31
N LYS A 99 -14.71 -10.29 5.35
CA LYS A 99 -14.70 -8.89 4.88
C LYS A 99 -15.18 -7.93 5.95
N THR A 100 -16.18 -8.31 6.73
CA THR A 100 -16.72 -7.51 7.84
C THR A 100 -15.66 -7.33 8.95
N LEU A 101 -14.97 -8.40 9.35
CA LEU A 101 -13.83 -8.35 10.27
C LEU A 101 -12.73 -7.42 9.76
N TYR A 102 -12.35 -7.58 8.50
CA TYR A 102 -11.27 -6.80 7.89
C TYR A 102 -11.62 -5.33 7.71
N TRP A 103 -12.87 -5.03 7.34
CA TRP A 103 -13.40 -3.67 7.30
C TRP A 103 -13.40 -3.02 8.68
N GLY A 104 -13.86 -3.76 9.71
CA GLY A 104 -13.83 -3.31 11.10
C GLY A 104 -12.43 -2.90 11.57
N ILE A 105 -11.40 -3.69 11.26
CA ILE A 105 -10.00 -3.33 11.51
C ILE A 105 -9.63 -2.03 10.76
N GLY A 106 -10.02 -1.92 9.49
CA GLY A 106 -9.70 -0.78 8.64
C GLY A 106 -10.28 0.54 9.15
N VAL A 107 -11.54 0.56 9.58
CA VAL A 107 -12.20 1.79 10.07
C VAL A 107 -11.66 2.28 11.42
N HIS A 108 -11.01 1.40 12.19
CA HIS A 108 -10.26 1.81 13.39
C HIS A 108 -8.92 2.49 13.08
N LEU A 109 -8.35 2.22 11.90
CA LEU A 109 -7.09 2.87 11.47
C LEU A 109 -7.35 4.20 10.77
N GLY A 110 -8.47 4.34 10.06
CA GLY A 110 -8.71 5.54 9.28
C GLY A 110 -9.96 5.47 8.41
N THR A 111 -9.94 6.23 7.32
CA THR A 111 -11.03 6.28 6.35
C THR A 111 -10.67 5.43 5.13
N PRO A 112 -11.38 4.32 4.88
CA PRO A 112 -11.22 3.55 3.65
C PRO A 112 -11.59 4.36 2.40
N ILE A 113 -10.86 4.12 1.30
CA ILE A 113 -11.05 4.82 0.02
C ILE A 113 -11.19 3.84 -1.14
N SER A 114 -11.82 4.32 -2.24
CA SER A 114 -12.02 3.54 -3.47
C SER A 114 -10.71 3.14 -4.13
N GLN A 115 -10.64 1.90 -4.63
CA GLN A 115 -9.45 1.31 -5.24
C GLN A 115 -9.54 1.16 -6.76
N ASN A 116 -10.72 1.35 -7.34
CA ASN A 116 -10.97 1.29 -8.78
C ASN A 116 -12.22 2.06 -9.15
N ALA A 117 -12.45 2.24 -10.47
CA ALA A 117 -13.57 2.99 -11.01
C ALA A 117 -14.97 2.43 -10.65
N ARG A 118 -15.05 1.20 -10.14
CA ARG A 118 -16.30 0.60 -9.62
C ARG A 118 -16.57 0.93 -8.16
N GLY A 119 -15.73 1.73 -7.53
CA GLY A 119 -15.89 2.12 -6.13
C GLY A 119 -15.59 1.01 -5.12
N GLN A 120 -14.90 -0.06 -5.53
CA GLN A 120 -14.58 -1.13 -4.59
C GLN A 120 -13.68 -0.63 -3.46
N LEU A 121 -14.09 -0.89 -2.22
CA LEU A 121 -13.36 -0.55 -1.00
C LEU A 121 -12.51 -1.72 -0.50
N ILE A 122 -12.96 -2.97 -0.69
CA ILE A 122 -12.16 -4.18 -0.53
C ILE A 122 -12.04 -4.86 -1.89
N ALA A 123 -10.82 -5.09 -2.36
CA ALA A 123 -10.55 -5.73 -3.65
C ALA A 123 -9.80 -7.05 -3.46
N HIS A 124 -10.13 -8.04 -4.32
CA HIS A 124 -9.38 -9.30 -4.37
C HIS A 124 -8.06 -9.13 -5.14
N VAL A 125 -6.99 -9.67 -4.57
CA VAL A 125 -5.67 -9.76 -5.19
C VAL A 125 -5.39 -11.22 -5.51
N SER A 126 -5.76 -11.64 -6.71
CA SER A 126 -5.72 -13.04 -7.17
C SER A 126 -5.41 -13.11 -8.66
N ASP A 127 -4.95 -14.25 -9.14
CA ASP A 127 -4.78 -14.49 -10.57
C ASP A 127 -6.15 -14.74 -11.24
N THR A 128 -6.53 -13.86 -12.14
CA THR A 128 -7.78 -13.98 -12.93
C THR A 128 -7.53 -14.60 -14.31
N GLY A 129 -6.28 -15.01 -14.60
CA GLY A 129 -5.89 -15.60 -15.87
C GLY A 129 -5.67 -14.57 -16.99
N VAL A 130 -5.64 -13.26 -16.69
CA VAL A 130 -5.36 -12.22 -17.69
C VAL A 130 -3.85 -12.08 -17.91
N ASP A 131 -3.45 -11.85 -19.15
CA ASP A 131 -2.05 -11.61 -19.48
C ASP A 131 -1.60 -10.23 -19.01
N TYR A 132 -0.57 -10.19 -18.15
CA TYR A 132 0.03 -8.95 -17.65
C TYR A 132 0.58 -8.02 -18.73
N GLN A 133 0.91 -8.57 -19.90
CA GLN A 133 1.41 -7.81 -21.06
C GLN A 133 0.28 -7.03 -21.77
N SER A 134 -0.98 -7.36 -21.51
CA SER A 134 -2.12 -6.68 -22.13
C SER A 134 -2.28 -5.24 -21.63
N ASN A 135 -2.74 -4.34 -22.48
CA ASN A 135 -2.98 -2.94 -22.10
C ASN A 135 -3.99 -2.83 -20.95
N ASN A 136 -3.70 -1.96 -19.99
CA ASN A 136 -4.54 -1.64 -18.82
C ASN A 136 -4.75 -2.79 -17.82
N VAL A 137 -4.00 -3.91 -17.92
CA VAL A 137 -4.04 -4.97 -16.92
C VAL A 137 -3.28 -4.53 -15.66
N ARG A 138 -3.94 -4.65 -14.52
CA ARG A 138 -3.33 -4.39 -13.24
C ARG A 138 -2.61 -5.63 -12.70
N GLY A 139 -1.38 -5.46 -12.21
CA GLY A 139 -0.55 -6.55 -11.70
C GLY A 139 -1.22 -7.41 -10.62
N TYR A 140 -2.11 -6.83 -9.81
CA TYR A 140 -2.78 -7.56 -8.74
C TYR A 140 -3.81 -8.60 -9.23
N THR A 141 -4.20 -8.57 -10.51
CA THR A 141 -5.09 -9.55 -11.15
C THR A 141 -4.34 -10.66 -11.89
N THR A 142 -3.03 -10.74 -11.73
CA THR A 142 -2.15 -11.71 -12.42
C THR A 142 -1.25 -12.43 -11.42
N ASN A 143 -0.61 -13.52 -11.87
CA ASN A 143 0.42 -14.24 -11.10
C ASN A 143 1.86 -13.74 -11.38
N ALA A 144 2.02 -12.72 -12.20
CA ALA A 144 3.33 -12.15 -12.54
C ALA A 144 3.99 -11.46 -11.35
N HIS A 145 5.30 -11.28 -11.42
CA HIS A 145 6.04 -10.40 -10.51
C HIS A 145 5.51 -8.96 -10.60
N ILE A 146 5.32 -8.31 -9.45
CA ILE A 146 4.97 -6.91 -9.36
C ILE A 146 6.17 -6.16 -8.80
N SER A 147 6.68 -5.19 -9.58
CA SER A 147 7.83 -4.36 -9.21
C SER A 147 7.53 -3.48 -7.98
N PRO A 148 8.57 -3.07 -7.24
CA PRO A 148 8.42 -2.18 -6.09
C PRO A 148 7.67 -0.90 -6.43
N HIS A 149 6.66 -0.58 -5.62
CA HIS A 149 5.80 0.58 -5.79
C HIS A 149 5.14 1.01 -4.48
N CYS A 150 4.57 2.21 -4.50
CA CYS A 150 3.61 2.70 -3.51
C CYS A 150 2.22 2.72 -4.13
N ASP A 151 1.21 2.30 -3.39
CA ASP A 151 -0.19 2.53 -3.78
C ASP A 151 -0.62 3.98 -3.52
N PRO A 152 -1.60 4.53 -4.27
CA PRO A 152 -2.06 5.91 -4.08
C PRO A 152 -3.05 6.06 -2.92
N ALA A 153 -2.65 5.65 -1.72
CA ALA A 153 -3.36 5.75 -0.45
C ALA A 153 -2.36 6.04 0.67
N ASP A 154 -2.80 6.43 1.86
CA ASP A 154 -1.88 6.56 3.00
C ASP A 154 -1.32 5.18 3.37
N THR A 155 -2.22 4.19 3.45
CA THR A 155 -1.82 2.80 3.72
C THR A 155 -2.51 1.81 2.80
N VAL A 156 -1.84 0.68 2.60
CA VAL A 156 -2.42 -0.52 2.01
C VAL A 156 -2.41 -1.65 3.03
N GLY A 157 -3.57 -2.25 3.25
CA GLY A 157 -3.72 -3.49 3.97
C GLY A 157 -3.89 -4.67 3.01
N LEU A 158 -3.29 -5.80 3.34
CA LEU A 158 -3.37 -7.06 2.60
C LEU A 158 -3.66 -8.20 3.58
N LEU A 159 -4.91 -8.66 3.63
CA LEU A 159 -5.31 -9.84 4.39
C LEU A 159 -5.14 -11.09 3.53
N CYS A 160 -4.33 -12.04 3.96
CA CYS A 160 -4.13 -13.32 3.28
C CYS A 160 -5.28 -14.29 3.60
N ALA A 161 -6.33 -14.29 2.79
CA ALA A 161 -7.40 -15.28 2.92
C ALA A 161 -6.93 -16.67 2.53
N GLN A 162 -6.12 -16.79 1.47
CA GLN A 162 -5.50 -18.02 1.00
C GLN A 162 -4.12 -17.73 0.40
N PRO A 163 -3.03 -18.38 0.87
CA PRO A 163 -1.71 -18.26 0.25
C PRO A 163 -1.63 -19.02 -1.08
N ALA A 164 -0.63 -18.69 -1.91
CA ALA A 164 -0.32 -19.44 -3.12
C ALA A 164 0.23 -20.83 -2.79
N LYS A 165 0.21 -21.75 -3.77
CA LYS A 165 0.89 -23.04 -3.67
C LYS A 165 2.39 -22.88 -3.52
N LYS A 166 2.97 -21.88 -4.24
CA LYS A 166 4.41 -21.57 -4.22
C LYS A 166 4.64 -20.14 -4.64
N GLY A 167 5.50 -19.43 -3.92
CA GLY A 167 5.85 -18.04 -4.21
C GLY A 167 4.76 -17.05 -3.79
N GLY A 168 4.72 -15.88 -4.40
CA GLY A 168 3.76 -14.82 -4.08
C GLY A 168 4.04 -14.10 -2.75
N GLY A 169 5.24 -14.25 -2.21
CA GLY A 169 5.69 -13.58 -1.00
C GLY A 169 5.68 -12.05 -1.15
N SER A 170 5.49 -11.37 -0.05
CA SER A 170 5.58 -9.92 0.05
C SER A 170 7.04 -9.50 0.14
N GLN A 171 7.38 -8.45 -0.59
CA GLN A 171 8.69 -7.82 -0.57
C GLN A 171 8.49 -6.37 -0.18
N ILE A 172 9.14 -5.92 0.88
CA ILE A 172 9.03 -4.55 1.36
C ILE A 172 10.40 -3.91 1.51
N THR A 173 10.48 -2.63 1.21
CA THR A 173 11.72 -1.85 1.28
C THR A 173 11.44 -0.48 1.87
N SER A 174 12.25 -0.05 2.83
CA SER A 174 12.16 1.30 3.36
C SER A 174 12.53 2.33 2.30
N ALA A 175 11.60 3.21 1.97
CA ALA A 175 11.87 4.36 1.09
C ALA A 175 12.88 5.33 1.70
N MET A 176 12.96 5.38 3.03
CA MET A 176 13.91 6.22 3.75
C MET A 176 15.32 5.68 3.61
N THR A 177 15.49 4.35 3.66
CA THR A 177 16.77 3.69 3.39
C THR A 177 17.21 3.89 1.94
N ILE A 178 16.28 3.80 0.96
CA ILE A 178 16.58 4.13 -0.43
C ILE A 178 17.04 5.58 -0.58
N HIS A 179 16.36 6.54 0.06
CA HIS A 179 16.79 7.94 0.05
C HIS A 179 18.21 8.11 0.60
N ASN A 180 18.51 7.46 1.73
CA ASN A 180 19.82 7.53 2.36
C ASN A 180 20.93 6.95 1.47
N GLU A 181 20.66 5.83 0.80
CA GLU A 181 21.58 5.22 -0.17
C GLU A 181 21.85 6.18 -1.36
N ILE A 182 20.79 6.79 -1.92
CA ILE A 182 20.94 7.78 -3.00
C ILE A 182 21.75 8.97 -2.53
N LEU A 183 21.43 9.53 -1.36
CA LEU A 183 22.15 10.65 -0.78
C LEU A 183 23.66 10.36 -0.61
N ALA A 184 24.00 9.13 -0.22
CA ALA A 184 25.37 8.71 0.02
C ALA A 184 26.17 8.42 -1.27
N THR A 185 25.50 7.91 -2.31
CA THR A 185 26.17 7.40 -3.52
C THR A 185 25.99 8.28 -4.75
N HIS A 186 24.81 8.89 -4.91
CA HIS A 186 24.40 9.68 -6.07
C HIS A 186 23.53 10.87 -5.66
N PRO A 187 24.03 11.81 -4.84
CA PRO A 187 23.23 12.93 -4.35
C PRO A 187 22.64 13.81 -5.46
N GLU A 188 23.22 13.81 -6.65
CA GLU A 188 22.71 14.48 -7.85
C GLU A 188 21.33 13.97 -8.31
N TYR A 189 20.94 12.75 -7.93
CA TYR A 189 19.62 12.18 -8.26
C TYR A 189 18.50 12.79 -7.42
N LEU A 190 18.80 13.38 -6.26
CA LEU A 190 17.78 13.96 -5.37
C LEU A 190 17.04 15.12 -6.02
N GLU A 191 17.71 15.92 -6.86
CA GLU A 191 17.09 17.06 -7.54
C GLU A 191 15.95 16.64 -8.47
N PRO A 192 16.13 15.75 -9.48
CA PRO A 192 15.06 15.30 -10.34
C PRO A 192 13.97 14.51 -9.57
N LEU A 193 14.34 13.75 -8.53
CA LEU A 193 13.37 13.02 -7.71
C LEU A 193 12.48 13.95 -6.86
N ALA A 194 13.00 15.09 -6.40
CA ALA A 194 12.23 16.11 -5.69
C ALA A 194 11.45 17.04 -6.63
N ALA A 195 11.98 17.33 -7.84
CA ALA A 195 11.25 18.07 -8.88
C ALA A 195 9.95 17.33 -9.28
N GLY A 196 10.03 16.02 -9.35
CA GLY A 196 8.89 15.13 -9.58
C GLY A 196 8.55 14.88 -11.04
N PHE A 197 7.58 14.02 -11.25
CA PHE A 197 7.19 13.47 -12.54
C PHE A 197 5.67 13.44 -12.68
N HIS A 198 5.17 13.42 -13.91
CA HIS A 198 3.79 13.06 -14.20
C HIS A 198 3.63 11.54 -14.10
N PHE A 199 2.60 11.11 -13.40
CA PHE A 199 2.23 9.70 -13.28
C PHE A 199 1.08 9.39 -14.23
N ASP A 200 1.15 8.28 -14.92
CA ASP A 200 0.03 7.72 -15.67
C ASP A 200 -1.06 7.27 -14.71
N LEU A 201 -2.26 7.82 -14.85
CA LEU A 201 -3.41 7.47 -14.00
C LEU A 201 -4.21 6.28 -14.53
N ARG A 202 -3.95 5.82 -15.76
CA ARG A 202 -4.57 4.62 -16.32
C ARG A 202 -6.09 4.63 -16.27
N GLY A 203 -6.71 5.79 -16.44
CA GLY A 203 -8.15 5.98 -16.32
C GLY A 203 -8.71 5.98 -14.89
N GLU A 204 -7.85 6.11 -13.88
CA GLU A 204 -8.24 6.15 -12.46
C GLU A 204 -8.31 7.57 -11.89
N GLY A 205 -8.02 8.56 -12.73
CA GLY A 205 -8.11 9.97 -12.39
C GLY A 205 -9.52 10.52 -12.50
N SER A 206 -9.64 11.84 -12.34
CA SER A 206 -10.92 12.55 -12.26
C SER A 206 -11.72 12.53 -13.56
N THR A 207 -11.09 12.30 -14.70
CA THR A 207 -11.75 12.30 -16.02
C THR A 207 -12.05 10.90 -16.54
N SER A 208 -11.47 9.85 -15.91
CA SER A 208 -11.51 8.46 -16.41
C SER A 208 -10.89 8.28 -17.81
N ASP A 209 -10.18 9.28 -18.34
CA ASP A 209 -9.45 9.19 -19.59
C ASP A 209 -8.24 8.24 -19.41
N PRO A 210 -8.07 7.21 -20.25
CA PRO A 210 -6.90 6.33 -20.16
C PRO A 210 -5.56 7.04 -20.42
N ASP A 211 -5.59 8.21 -21.05
CA ASP A 211 -4.40 9.04 -21.27
C ASP A 211 -4.20 10.14 -20.23
N GLU A 212 -5.08 10.21 -19.21
CA GLU A 212 -4.93 11.16 -18.09
C GLU A 212 -3.66 10.91 -17.31
N VAL A 213 -2.91 11.98 -17.04
CA VAL A 213 -1.75 12.00 -16.14
C VAL A 213 -2.03 12.93 -14.95
N THR A 214 -1.22 12.84 -13.90
CA THR A 214 -1.33 13.77 -12.77
C THR A 214 -1.19 15.23 -13.25
N PHE A 215 -2.03 16.14 -12.74
CA PHE A 215 -1.96 17.57 -13.07
C PHE A 215 -0.61 18.17 -12.71
N ASN A 216 -0.12 17.82 -11.53
CA ASN A 216 1.18 18.27 -11.07
C ASN A 216 2.23 17.20 -11.30
N ARG A 217 3.49 17.62 -11.45
CA ARG A 217 4.63 16.74 -11.26
C ARG A 217 4.67 16.36 -9.78
N VAL A 218 4.54 15.07 -9.48
CA VAL A 218 4.55 14.55 -8.12
C VAL A 218 5.97 14.14 -7.77
N PRO A 219 6.57 14.67 -6.68
CA PRO A 219 7.88 14.24 -6.22
C PRO A 219 7.93 12.74 -5.93
N VAL A 220 9.04 12.08 -6.26
CA VAL A 220 9.32 10.74 -5.73
C VAL A 220 9.67 10.85 -4.25
N PHE A 221 10.47 11.84 -3.89
CA PHE A 221 10.75 12.21 -2.51
C PHE A 221 10.28 13.63 -2.26
N SER A 222 9.33 13.78 -1.33
CA SER A 222 8.78 15.05 -0.89
C SER A 222 9.13 15.29 0.58
N TYR A 223 9.98 16.27 0.86
CA TYR A 223 10.24 16.72 2.23
C TYR A 223 9.31 17.90 2.55
N PHE A 224 8.43 17.70 3.53
CA PHE A 224 7.43 18.67 3.91
C PHE A 224 7.04 18.52 5.39
N ASP A 225 6.88 19.63 6.09
CA ASP A 225 6.52 19.68 7.52
C ASP A 225 7.42 18.78 8.40
N GLY A 226 8.74 18.76 8.08
CA GLY A 226 9.75 17.98 8.82
C GLY A 226 9.76 16.48 8.51
N ARG A 227 9.05 16.01 7.47
CA ARG A 227 8.95 14.59 7.11
C ARG A 227 9.22 14.34 5.64
N LEU A 228 9.96 13.26 5.38
CA LEU A 228 10.14 12.75 4.03
C LEU A 228 9.00 11.77 3.70
N SER A 229 8.41 11.94 2.54
CA SER A 229 7.39 11.05 1.97
C SER A 229 7.82 10.58 0.60
N CYS A 230 7.53 9.33 0.28
CA CYS A 230 7.84 8.73 -1.01
C CYS A 230 6.54 8.44 -1.79
N ARG A 231 6.61 8.62 -3.12
CA ARG A 231 5.65 8.07 -4.08
C ARG A 231 6.40 7.55 -5.27
N PHE A 232 6.30 6.26 -5.53
CA PHE A 232 7.07 5.62 -6.58
C PHE A 232 6.29 4.49 -7.26
N ASN A 233 6.36 4.47 -8.56
CA ASN A 233 6.03 3.33 -9.42
C ASN A 233 6.71 3.59 -10.77
N VAL A 234 7.76 2.84 -11.05
CA VAL A 234 8.61 3.06 -12.24
C VAL A 234 7.82 3.04 -13.54
N LYS A 235 6.83 2.12 -13.67
CA LYS A 235 6.01 2.01 -14.89
C LYS A 235 5.13 3.24 -15.05
N THR A 236 4.37 3.63 -14.03
CA THR A 236 3.45 4.78 -14.14
C THR A 236 4.18 6.11 -14.28
N ILE A 237 5.41 6.23 -13.77
CA ILE A 237 6.27 7.41 -14.03
C ILE A 237 6.70 7.42 -15.49
N LYS A 238 7.29 6.33 -16.02
CA LYS A 238 7.75 6.27 -17.41
C LYS A 238 6.60 6.51 -18.40
N ASP A 239 5.48 5.82 -18.21
CA ASP A 239 4.30 5.95 -19.07
C ASP A 239 3.70 7.36 -18.95
N GLY A 240 3.58 7.92 -17.75
CA GLY A 240 3.05 9.25 -17.51
C GLY A 240 3.89 10.35 -18.17
N MET A 241 5.21 10.26 -18.09
CA MET A 241 6.11 11.21 -18.75
C MET A 241 6.03 11.12 -20.29
N VAL A 242 5.83 9.91 -20.84
CA VAL A 242 5.58 9.75 -22.29
C VAL A 242 4.25 10.39 -22.68
N LYS A 243 3.16 10.13 -21.94
CA LYS A 243 1.84 10.72 -22.19
C LYS A 243 1.83 12.25 -22.05
N ALA A 244 2.63 12.78 -21.11
CA ALA A 244 2.82 14.23 -20.96
C ALA A 244 3.68 14.87 -22.07
N GLY A 245 4.24 14.08 -23.02
CA GLY A 245 5.11 14.57 -24.09
C GLY A 245 6.55 14.85 -23.65
N GLU A 246 6.95 14.40 -22.48
CA GLU A 246 8.25 14.67 -21.87
C GLU A 246 8.93 13.35 -21.42
N PRO A 247 9.27 12.42 -22.35
CA PRO A 247 9.87 11.14 -22.00
C PRO A 247 11.17 11.32 -21.20
N LEU A 248 11.36 10.48 -20.19
CA LEU A 248 12.54 10.55 -19.32
C LEU A 248 13.84 10.32 -20.08
N GLN A 249 14.85 11.14 -19.80
CA GLN A 249 16.19 11.07 -20.39
C GLN A 249 17.26 11.49 -19.36
N GLY A 250 18.50 11.06 -19.60
CA GLY A 250 19.68 11.46 -18.81
C GLY A 250 19.47 11.26 -17.32
N LEU A 251 19.87 12.25 -16.53
CA LEU A 251 19.86 12.19 -15.07
C LEU A 251 18.49 11.82 -14.47
N ALA A 252 17.39 12.30 -15.06
CA ALA A 252 16.05 12.00 -14.56
C ALA A 252 15.68 10.52 -14.76
N LEU A 253 16.07 9.92 -15.91
CA LEU A 253 15.88 8.48 -16.14
C LEU A 253 16.76 7.65 -15.20
N GLU A 254 18.03 8.00 -15.08
CA GLU A 254 18.99 7.32 -14.20
C GLU A 254 18.51 7.35 -12.74
N ALA A 255 18.01 8.50 -12.26
CA ALA A 255 17.49 8.65 -10.91
C ALA A 255 16.27 7.74 -10.64
N VAL A 256 15.32 7.65 -11.58
CA VAL A 256 14.13 6.77 -11.46
C VAL A 256 14.54 5.29 -11.49
N GLU A 257 15.48 4.92 -12.36
CA GLU A 257 15.99 3.55 -12.45
C GLU A 257 16.77 3.16 -11.19
N ALA A 258 17.57 4.06 -10.62
CA ALA A 258 18.31 3.85 -9.38
C ALA A 258 17.35 3.53 -8.20
N VAL A 259 16.23 4.24 -8.06
CA VAL A 259 15.21 3.93 -7.03
C VAL A 259 14.66 2.51 -7.23
N ALA A 260 14.35 2.12 -8.49
CA ALA A 260 13.85 0.79 -8.79
C ALA A 260 14.88 -0.30 -8.49
N GLU A 261 16.14 -0.10 -8.85
CA GLU A 261 17.23 -1.04 -8.58
C GLU A 261 17.51 -1.20 -7.09
N LEU A 262 17.60 -0.09 -6.35
CA LEU A 262 17.79 -0.10 -4.90
C LEU A 262 16.66 -0.85 -4.19
N ALA A 263 15.41 -0.64 -4.61
CA ALA A 263 14.27 -1.33 -4.02
C ALA A 263 14.27 -2.86 -4.25
N HIS A 264 15.08 -3.36 -5.19
CA HIS A 264 15.25 -4.79 -5.44
C HIS A 264 16.47 -5.39 -4.74
N ARG A 265 17.38 -4.59 -4.21
CA ARG A 265 18.61 -5.06 -3.57
C ARG A 265 18.30 -5.92 -2.33
N PRO A 266 18.87 -7.14 -2.21
CA PRO A 266 18.60 -8.03 -1.07
C PRO A 266 19.07 -7.51 0.28
N ASP A 267 20.03 -6.58 0.31
CA ASP A 267 20.57 -5.99 1.53
C ASP A 267 19.71 -4.85 2.10
N ILE A 268 18.70 -4.37 1.34
CA ILE A 268 17.75 -3.36 1.80
C ILE A 268 16.27 -3.78 1.63
N ARG A 269 16.00 -4.92 0.98
CA ARG A 269 14.68 -5.49 0.79
C ARG A 269 14.41 -6.62 1.78
N TYR A 270 13.32 -6.54 2.51
CA TYR A 270 12.84 -7.62 3.38
C TYR A 270 11.81 -8.47 2.63
N ASP A 271 12.04 -9.78 2.60
CA ASP A 271 11.15 -10.77 1.98
C ASP A 271 10.36 -11.52 3.06
N MET A 272 9.05 -11.64 2.89
CA MET A 272 8.15 -12.31 3.82
C MET A 272 7.14 -13.17 3.06
N ASP A 273 6.98 -14.42 3.49
CA ASP A 273 5.88 -15.26 3.04
C ASP A 273 4.64 -15.04 3.92
N PHE A 274 3.49 -14.86 3.27
CA PHE A 274 2.21 -14.78 3.96
C PHE A 274 1.81 -16.13 4.53
N GLN A 275 1.41 -16.14 5.79
CA GLN A 275 0.60 -17.21 6.36
C GLN A 275 -0.88 -16.90 6.15
N GLN A 276 -1.72 -17.93 6.09
CA GLN A 276 -3.16 -17.72 6.06
C GLN A 276 -3.60 -16.96 7.31
N GLY A 277 -4.39 -15.90 7.13
CA GLY A 277 -4.84 -15.01 8.20
C GLY A 277 -3.90 -13.86 8.55
N ASP A 278 -2.72 -13.78 7.95
CA ASP A 278 -1.87 -12.59 8.09
C ASP A 278 -2.54 -11.35 7.49
N ILE A 279 -2.48 -10.23 8.21
CA ILE A 279 -2.87 -8.92 7.71
C ILE A 279 -1.62 -8.02 7.74
N GLN A 280 -0.99 -7.82 6.60
CA GLN A 280 0.11 -6.88 6.44
C GLN A 280 -0.45 -5.50 6.12
N ILE A 281 -0.02 -4.47 6.86
CA ILE A 281 -0.42 -3.08 6.65
C ILE A 281 0.85 -2.25 6.44
N LEU A 282 0.89 -1.47 5.35
CA LEU A 282 2.08 -0.72 4.92
C LEU A 282 1.72 0.74 4.68
N ASN A 283 2.55 1.65 5.19
CA ASN A 283 2.46 3.07 4.90
C ASN A 283 3.13 3.35 3.55
N ASN A 284 2.35 3.79 2.57
CA ASN A 284 2.80 4.05 1.20
C ASN A 284 3.74 5.26 1.06
N TYR A 285 3.92 6.05 2.12
CA TYR A 285 4.87 7.17 2.11
C TYR A 285 6.27 6.77 2.58
N SER A 286 6.40 5.64 3.28
CA SER A 286 7.66 5.16 3.84
C SER A 286 8.07 3.78 3.35
N ILE A 287 7.18 3.04 2.70
CA ILE A 287 7.43 1.67 2.23
C ILE A 287 7.12 1.53 0.74
N LEU A 288 8.08 1.00 -0.02
CA LEU A 288 7.82 0.40 -1.31
C LEU A 288 7.52 -1.08 -1.12
N HIS A 289 6.47 -1.57 -1.77
CA HIS A 289 6.13 -2.99 -1.71
C HIS A 289 6.09 -3.62 -3.09
N ALA A 290 6.42 -4.91 -3.13
CA ALA A 290 6.46 -5.73 -4.32
C ALA A 290 5.93 -7.13 -4.02
N ARG A 291 5.71 -7.92 -5.06
CA ARG A 291 5.28 -9.30 -4.93
C ARG A 291 6.04 -10.18 -5.91
N GLY A 292 6.62 -11.26 -5.40
CA GLY A 292 7.18 -12.31 -6.23
C GLY A 292 6.13 -12.97 -7.14
N GLY A 293 6.53 -13.51 -8.29
CA GLY A 293 5.65 -14.37 -9.08
C GLY A 293 5.21 -15.59 -8.28
N PHE A 294 4.08 -16.21 -8.65
CA PHE A 294 3.57 -17.36 -7.91
C PHE A 294 2.91 -18.41 -8.81
N GLU A 295 2.80 -19.62 -8.26
CA GLU A 295 2.06 -20.74 -8.82
C GLU A 295 0.84 -21.02 -7.93
N ASP A 296 -0.34 -21.13 -8.53
CA ASP A 296 -1.56 -21.49 -7.83
C ASP A 296 -1.82 -23.00 -7.80
N HIS A 297 -2.70 -23.38 -6.86
CA HIS A 297 -3.32 -24.68 -6.88
C HIS A 297 -4.27 -24.79 -8.07
N PRO A 298 -4.41 -25.99 -8.67
CA PRO A 298 -5.40 -26.20 -9.74
C PRO A 298 -6.84 -26.03 -9.23
N GLU A 299 -7.10 -26.37 -7.98
CA GLU A 299 -8.42 -26.27 -7.34
C GLU A 299 -8.74 -24.79 -7.05
N PRO A 300 -9.85 -24.23 -7.59
CA PRO A 300 -10.18 -22.81 -7.45
C PRO A 300 -10.24 -22.30 -6.00
N GLU A 301 -10.79 -23.11 -5.09
CA GLU A 301 -10.96 -22.79 -3.67
C GLU A 301 -9.64 -22.72 -2.89
N ARG A 302 -8.55 -23.24 -3.46
CA ARG A 302 -7.20 -23.22 -2.89
C ARG A 302 -6.28 -22.21 -3.54
N ARG A 303 -6.79 -21.46 -4.53
CA ARG A 303 -5.98 -20.44 -5.20
C ARG A 303 -5.70 -19.26 -4.29
N ARG A 304 -4.56 -18.64 -4.54
CA ARG A 304 -4.13 -17.44 -3.81
C ARG A 304 -5.21 -16.37 -3.88
N ASN A 305 -5.60 -15.88 -2.71
CA ASN A 305 -6.54 -14.79 -2.57
C ASN A 305 -6.16 -13.90 -1.39
N LEU A 306 -5.81 -12.66 -1.66
CA LEU A 306 -5.67 -11.64 -0.62
C LEU A 306 -6.80 -10.62 -0.78
N LEU A 307 -7.28 -10.12 0.34
CA LEU A 307 -8.19 -8.98 0.37
C LEU A 307 -7.34 -7.72 0.58
N ARG A 308 -7.45 -6.75 -0.34
CA ARG A 308 -6.76 -5.47 -0.25
C ARG A 308 -7.71 -4.37 0.22
N LEU A 309 -7.27 -3.54 1.15
CA LEU A 309 -7.96 -2.38 1.66
C LEU A 309 -7.02 -1.17 1.63
N TRP A 310 -7.47 -0.04 1.09
CA TRP A 310 -6.76 1.23 1.16
C TRP A 310 -7.40 2.12 2.21
N VAL A 311 -6.56 2.68 3.09
CA VAL A 311 -7.01 3.50 4.21
C VAL A 311 -6.20 4.78 4.29
N ASN A 312 -6.86 5.92 4.43
CA ASN A 312 -6.24 7.17 4.84
C ASN A 312 -6.25 7.24 6.37
N LEU A 313 -5.08 7.29 6.98
CA LEU A 313 -4.91 7.23 8.43
C LEU A 313 -5.53 8.43 9.16
N HIS A 314 -6.10 8.21 10.34
CA HIS A 314 -6.58 9.30 11.20
C HIS A 314 -5.44 10.20 11.71
N ASN A 315 -4.26 9.62 11.96
CA ASN A 315 -3.04 10.31 12.39
C ASN A 315 -2.09 10.63 11.24
N GLY A 316 -2.54 10.55 9.98
CA GLY A 316 -1.71 10.69 8.79
C GLY A 316 -1.03 12.06 8.71
N ARG A 317 0.24 12.07 8.28
CA ARG A 317 1.11 13.24 8.13
C ARG A 317 0.53 14.31 7.23
N LYS A 318 0.96 15.56 7.41
CA LYS A 318 0.71 16.59 6.43
C LYS A 318 1.51 16.33 5.16
N LEU A 319 0.90 16.54 4.01
CA LEU A 319 1.49 16.34 2.70
C LEU A 319 1.62 17.68 1.96
N GLU A 320 2.68 17.80 1.18
CA GLU A 320 2.82 18.90 0.23
C GLU A 320 1.65 18.86 -0.78
N PRO A 321 1.03 20.00 -1.14
CA PRO A 321 -0.19 20.00 -1.95
C PRO A 321 -0.11 19.24 -3.27
N ARG A 322 1.02 19.32 -4.01
CA ARG A 322 1.22 18.55 -5.25
C ARG A 322 1.29 17.04 -5.02
N PHE A 323 1.75 16.64 -3.83
CA PHE A 323 1.90 15.25 -3.43
C PHE A 323 0.59 14.68 -2.86
N ALA A 324 -0.24 15.53 -2.25
CA ALA A 324 -1.49 15.13 -1.61
C ALA A 324 -2.55 14.63 -2.61
N ASP A 325 -2.61 15.23 -3.80
CA ASP A 325 -3.53 14.85 -4.88
C ASP A 325 -2.89 13.80 -5.78
N ARG A 326 -3.11 12.56 -5.47
CA ARG A 326 -2.46 11.40 -6.10
C ARG A 326 -3.10 10.94 -7.40
N LEU A 327 -4.37 11.29 -7.62
CA LEU A 327 -5.19 10.78 -8.73
C LEU A 327 -6.04 11.88 -9.40
N ASN A 328 -5.71 13.15 -9.21
CA ASN A 328 -6.54 14.30 -9.65
C ASN A 328 -7.97 14.27 -9.06
N THR A 329 -8.20 13.57 -7.95
CA THR A 329 -9.50 13.44 -7.28
C THR A 329 -9.60 14.26 -6.01
N GLY A 330 -8.61 15.13 -5.78
CA GLY A 330 -8.45 15.95 -4.60
C GLY A 330 -7.50 15.33 -3.57
N PRO A 331 -7.12 16.09 -2.54
CA PRO A 331 -6.19 15.68 -1.53
C PRO A 331 -6.64 14.37 -0.85
N ARG A 332 -5.81 13.35 -0.95
CA ARG A 332 -6.09 12.00 -0.41
C ARG A 332 -7.36 11.34 -0.98
N GLY A 333 -7.81 11.76 -2.14
CA GLY A 333 -8.89 11.09 -2.85
C GLY A 333 -8.50 9.67 -3.29
N GLY A 334 -9.50 8.79 -3.39
CA GLY A 334 -9.37 7.47 -4.00
C GLY A 334 -9.52 7.53 -5.51
N VAL A 335 -9.64 6.36 -6.15
CA VAL A 335 -9.96 6.27 -7.58
C VAL A 335 -11.33 6.89 -7.84
N PHE A 336 -11.44 7.68 -8.90
CA PHE A 336 -12.70 8.28 -9.32
C PHE A 336 -13.73 7.18 -9.63
N VAL A 337 -14.88 7.26 -8.98
CA VAL A 337 -15.97 6.31 -9.22
C VAL A 337 -16.80 6.82 -10.37
N THR A 338 -16.75 6.09 -11.50
CA THR A 338 -17.69 6.34 -12.60
C THR A 338 -19.02 5.70 -12.23
N ASP A 339 -20.11 6.40 -12.46
CA ASP A 339 -21.43 5.78 -12.42
C ASP A 339 -21.41 4.60 -13.40
N ALA A 340 -21.10 3.43 -12.86
CA ALA A 340 -21.07 2.22 -13.65
C ALA A 340 -22.50 1.90 -14.06
N ALA A 341 -22.72 1.90 -15.35
CA ALA A 341 -23.91 1.32 -15.97
C ALA A 341 -24.05 -0.17 -15.61
#